data_11c2142d648f2da1a1c9b8cb3307535a
#
_entry.id   11c2142d648f2da1a1c9b8cb3307535a
#
_cell.length_a   1.000
_cell.length_b   1.000
_cell.length_c   1.000
_cell.angle_alpha   90.00
_cell.angle_beta   90.00
_cell.angle_gamma   90.00
#
_symmetry.space_group_name_H-M   'P 1'
#
loop_
_entity.id
_entity.type
_entity.pdbx_description
1 polymer ?
#
loop_
_entity_poly.entity_id
_entity_poly.type
_entity_poly.pdbx_seq_one_letter_code
_entity_poly.pdbx_strand_id
1 'polypeptide(L)'
;MRVMIKFAFPVDAGNDAVRSGKMDKVFQGILAELKPEAAYFYPEGGERAGLFVVDMKESSQVAEIAERFFFGLNARIEMVPVMAAEDLQKGLPGVQGIIQRYGRQSSLAQHPCNTRSISS
;
A
#
# COMPACT_ATOMS: atom_id res chain seq x y z
N MET A 1 -0.07 -4.72 12.31
CA MET A 1 0.63 -3.78 11.40
C MET A 1 -0.31 -3.36 10.28
N ARG A 2 -0.43 -2.08 10.08
CA ARG A 2 -1.25 -1.58 8.99
C ARG A 2 -0.58 -1.79 7.66
N VAL A 3 -1.33 -2.28 6.71
CA VAL A 3 -0.83 -2.52 5.35
C VAL A 3 -1.84 -1.95 4.37
N MET A 4 -1.35 -1.17 3.42
CA MET A 4 -2.17 -0.69 2.32
C MET A 4 -2.01 -1.67 1.16
N ILE A 5 -3.14 -2.15 0.66
CA ILE A 5 -3.16 -3.07 -0.47
C ILE A 5 -3.70 -2.28 -1.66
N LYS A 6 -2.84 -1.99 -2.61
CA LYS A 6 -3.25 -1.34 -3.85
C LYS A 6 -3.44 -2.42 -4.90
N PHE A 7 -4.50 -2.31 -5.67
CA PHE A 7 -4.78 -3.30 -6.71
C PHE A 7 -5.28 -2.62 -7.98
N ALA A 8 -5.04 -3.29 -9.09
CA ALA A 8 -5.56 -2.88 -10.39
C ALA A 8 -5.75 -4.13 -11.24
N PHE A 9 -6.73 -4.13 -12.12
CA PHE A 9 -6.99 -5.30 -12.95
C PHE A 9 -7.38 -4.90 -14.37
N PRO A 10 -7.12 -5.82 -15.33
CA PRO A 10 -7.32 -5.50 -16.76
C PRO A 10 -8.75 -5.10 -17.07
N VAL A 11 -8.90 -4.18 -18.04
CA VAL A 11 -10.21 -3.67 -18.42
C VAL A 11 -11.13 -4.78 -18.92
N ASP A 12 -10.63 -5.65 -19.78
CA ASP A 12 -11.42 -6.74 -20.36
C ASP A 12 -11.89 -7.74 -19.30
N ALA A 13 -10.98 -8.19 -18.45
CA ALA A 13 -11.33 -9.09 -17.36
C ALA A 13 -12.33 -8.43 -16.41
N GLY A 14 -12.14 -7.15 -16.15
CA GLY A 14 -13.06 -6.39 -15.32
C GLY A 14 -14.43 -6.25 -15.94
N ASN A 15 -14.49 -6.01 -17.26
CA ASN A 15 -15.76 -5.92 -17.96
C ASN A 15 -16.55 -7.22 -17.85
N ASP A 16 -15.86 -8.35 -18.04
CA ASP A 16 -16.50 -9.66 -17.91
C ASP A 16 -16.99 -9.90 -16.50
N ALA A 17 -16.20 -9.52 -15.50
CA ALA A 17 -16.57 -9.68 -14.10
C ALA A 17 -17.80 -8.83 -13.73
N VAL A 18 -17.89 -7.62 -14.29
CA VAL A 18 -19.05 -6.76 -14.06
C VAL A 18 -20.29 -7.37 -14.70
N ARG A 19 -20.20 -7.80 -15.95
CA ARG A 19 -21.34 -8.36 -16.68
C ARG A 19 -21.90 -9.60 -16.01
N SER A 20 -21.04 -10.44 -15.48
CA SER A 20 -21.44 -11.70 -14.85
C SER A 20 -21.86 -11.55 -13.39
N GLY A 21 -21.67 -10.37 -12.80
CA GLY A 21 -21.92 -10.15 -11.38
C GLY A 21 -20.81 -10.68 -10.48
N LYS A 22 -19.74 -11.22 -11.05
CA LYS A 22 -18.65 -11.80 -10.28
C LYS A 22 -17.91 -10.73 -9.47
N MET A 23 -17.75 -9.55 -10.06
CA MET A 23 -16.99 -8.48 -9.38
C MET A 23 -17.64 -8.10 -8.06
N ASP A 24 -18.94 -7.93 -8.04
CA ASP A 24 -19.68 -7.57 -6.84
C ASP A 24 -19.50 -8.65 -5.77
N LYS A 25 -19.63 -9.91 -6.15
CA LYS A 25 -19.49 -11.02 -5.21
C LYS A 25 -18.09 -11.10 -4.64
N VAL A 26 -17.08 -10.92 -5.49
CA VAL A 26 -15.69 -11.00 -5.05
C VAL A 26 -15.39 -9.89 -4.07
N PHE A 27 -15.78 -8.66 -4.36
CA PHE A 27 -15.52 -7.55 -3.45
C PHE A 27 -16.32 -7.67 -2.15
N GLN A 28 -17.55 -8.14 -2.21
CA GLN A 28 -18.30 -8.38 -0.98
C GLN A 28 -17.58 -9.39 -0.09
N GLY A 29 -17.06 -10.45 -0.68
CA GLY A 29 -16.30 -11.46 0.05
C GLY A 29 -15.02 -10.91 0.64
N ILE A 30 -14.27 -10.14 -0.14
CA ILE A 30 -13.02 -9.54 0.32
C ILE A 30 -13.29 -8.59 1.49
N LEU A 31 -14.29 -7.72 1.34
CA LEU A 31 -14.63 -6.76 2.39
C LEU A 31 -15.08 -7.45 3.67
N ALA A 32 -15.85 -8.52 3.54
CA ALA A 32 -16.33 -9.28 4.69
C ALA A 32 -15.21 -10.00 5.43
N GLU A 33 -14.24 -10.52 4.69
CA GLU A 33 -13.13 -11.30 5.27
C GLU A 33 -12.00 -10.43 5.80
N LEU A 34 -11.61 -9.42 5.06
CA LEU A 34 -10.49 -8.57 5.46
C LEU A 34 -10.89 -7.46 6.42
N LYS A 35 -12.14 -7.04 6.40
CA LYS A 35 -12.65 -5.97 7.26
C LYS A 35 -11.72 -4.76 7.27
N PRO A 36 -11.47 -4.16 6.11
CA PRO A 36 -10.52 -3.06 6.03
C PRO A 36 -11.00 -1.84 6.83
N GLU A 37 -10.06 -1.10 7.38
CA GLU A 37 -10.40 0.15 8.06
C GLU A 37 -10.66 1.28 7.06
N ALA A 38 -10.22 1.13 5.82
CA ALA A 38 -10.48 2.08 4.73
C ALA A 38 -10.48 1.33 3.42
N ALA A 39 -11.35 1.74 2.50
CA ALA A 39 -11.45 1.16 1.18
C ALA A 39 -11.84 2.26 0.19
N TYR A 40 -11.08 2.39 -0.89
CA TYR A 40 -11.35 3.36 -1.93
C TYR A 40 -11.20 2.72 -3.29
N PHE A 41 -12.04 3.11 -4.23
CA PHE A 41 -12.04 2.60 -5.58
C PHE A 41 -11.88 3.77 -6.55
N TYR A 42 -11.03 3.62 -7.54
CA TYR A 42 -10.70 4.69 -8.48
C TYR A 42 -10.06 4.12 -9.73
N PRO A 43 -10.11 4.84 -10.85
CA PRO A 43 -9.36 4.42 -12.03
C PRO A 43 -7.90 4.84 -11.89
N GLU A 44 -7.00 3.97 -12.29
CA GLU A 44 -5.58 4.25 -12.31
C GLU A 44 -4.97 3.68 -13.57
N GLY A 45 -4.29 4.52 -14.34
CA GLY A 45 -3.67 4.06 -15.59
C GLY A 45 -4.67 3.50 -16.59
N GLY A 46 -5.89 3.98 -16.55
CA GLY A 46 -6.93 3.50 -17.45
C GLY A 46 -7.57 2.18 -17.03
N GLU A 47 -7.25 1.68 -15.85
CA GLU A 47 -7.81 0.41 -15.35
C GLU A 47 -8.59 0.65 -14.07
N ARG A 48 -9.50 -0.28 -13.79
CA ARG A 48 -10.19 -0.29 -12.49
C ARG A 48 -9.17 -0.60 -11.42
N ALA A 49 -9.18 0.18 -10.37
CA ALA A 49 -8.20 0.06 -9.30
C ALA A 49 -8.84 0.40 -7.96
N GLY A 50 -8.06 0.28 -6.92
CA GLY A 50 -8.49 0.67 -5.59
C GLY A 50 -7.41 0.42 -4.58
N LEU A 51 -7.74 0.73 -3.33
CA LEU A 51 -6.87 0.40 -2.22
C LEU A 51 -7.70 0.04 -0.99
N PHE A 52 -7.15 -0.86 -0.19
CA PHE A 52 -7.69 -1.19 1.12
C PHE A 52 -6.59 -0.97 2.13
N VAL A 53 -6.96 -0.57 3.33
CA VAL A 53 -6.02 -0.53 4.45
C VAL A 53 -6.51 -1.55 5.47
N VAL A 54 -5.65 -2.50 5.80
CA VAL A 54 -6.01 -3.59 6.70
C VAL A 54 -5.01 -3.69 7.84
N ASP A 55 -5.46 -4.25 8.97
CA ASP A 55 -4.56 -4.56 10.07
C ASP A 55 -4.13 -6.01 9.93
N MET A 56 -2.92 -6.21 9.43
CA MET A 56 -2.38 -7.54 9.21
C MET A 56 -1.71 -8.03 10.49
N LYS A 57 -2.15 -9.19 10.98
CA LYS A 57 -1.67 -9.73 12.24
C LYS A 57 -0.37 -10.51 12.08
N GLU A 58 -0.24 -11.26 11.00
CA GLU A 58 0.91 -12.11 10.76
C GLU A 58 1.32 -12.05 9.31
N SER A 59 2.61 -12.17 9.06
CA SER A 59 3.13 -12.10 7.69
C SER A 59 2.63 -13.25 6.81
N SER A 60 2.23 -14.36 7.40
CA SER A 60 1.66 -15.48 6.63
C SER A 60 0.35 -15.10 5.94
N GLN A 61 -0.31 -14.05 6.41
CA GLN A 61 -1.55 -13.58 5.78
C GLN A 61 -1.32 -12.95 4.41
N VAL A 62 -0.06 -12.63 4.08
CA VAL A 62 0.26 -12.06 2.75
C VAL A 62 -0.26 -12.98 1.64
N ALA A 63 -0.02 -14.30 1.76
CA ALA A 63 -0.46 -15.25 0.75
C ALA A 63 -1.99 -15.26 0.61
N GLU A 64 -2.70 -15.36 1.73
CA GLU A 64 -4.15 -15.40 1.70
C GLU A 64 -4.75 -14.13 1.11
N ILE A 65 -4.19 -13.00 1.46
CA ILE A 65 -4.69 -11.72 0.97
C ILE A 65 -4.40 -11.58 -0.53
N ALA A 66 -3.17 -11.87 -0.94
CA ALA A 66 -2.75 -11.71 -2.33
C ALA A 66 -3.55 -12.60 -3.26
N GLU A 67 -3.75 -13.86 -2.89
CA GLU A 67 -4.43 -14.81 -3.75
C GLU A 67 -5.91 -14.46 -3.98
N ARG A 68 -6.53 -13.80 -3.03
CA ARG A 68 -7.91 -13.32 -3.23
C ARG A 68 -8.00 -12.39 -4.43
N PHE A 69 -7.00 -11.53 -4.58
CA PHE A 69 -6.96 -10.59 -5.70
C PHE A 69 -6.51 -11.26 -6.99
N PHE A 70 -5.54 -12.15 -6.91
CA PHE A 70 -5.04 -12.85 -8.09
C PHE A 70 -6.12 -13.74 -8.70
N PHE A 71 -6.67 -14.65 -7.92
CA PHE A 71 -7.69 -15.56 -8.44
C PHE A 71 -9.06 -14.91 -8.57
N GLY A 72 -9.40 -14.01 -7.68
CA GLY A 72 -10.72 -13.39 -7.69
C GLY A 72 -10.91 -12.39 -8.82
N LEU A 73 -9.88 -11.62 -9.14
CA LEU A 73 -10.01 -10.48 -10.05
C LEU A 73 -8.97 -10.44 -11.15
N ASN A 74 -8.05 -11.38 -11.21
CA ASN A 74 -6.91 -11.30 -12.14
C ASN A 74 -6.14 -10.01 -11.91
N ALA A 75 -6.05 -9.57 -10.68
CA ALA A 75 -5.50 -8.26 -10.34
C ALA A 75 -4.00 -8.31 -10.10
N ARG A 76 -3.36 -7.18 -10.34
CA ARG A 76 -2.02 -6.91 -9.83
C ARG A 76 -2.20 -6.30 -8.45
N ILE A 77 -1.29 -6.59 -7.54
CA ILE A 77 -1.33 -5.96 -6.22
C ILE A 77 0.03 -5.43 -5.80
N GLU A 78 -0.03 -4.45 -4.91
CA GLU A 78 1.14 -3.91 -4.25
C GLU A 78 0.76 -3.78 -2.78
N MET A 79 1.56 -4.34 -1.89
CA MET A 79 1.30 -4.29 -0.46
C MET A 79 2.38 -3.45 0.20
N VAL A 80 1.96 -2.39 0.88
CA VAL A 80 2.88 -1.40 1.45
C VAL A 80 2.55 -1.21 2.93
N PRO A 81 3.51 -1.42 3.83
CA PRO A 81 3.29 -1.05 5.23
C PRO A 81 3.08 0.44 5.34
N VAL A 82 2.12 0.86 6.13
CA VAL A 82 1.84 2.28 6.32
C VAL A 82 1.78 2.61 7.80
N MET A 83 2.02 3.87 8.11
CA MET A 83 1.95 4.37 9.48
C MET A 83 0.77 5.32 9.60
N ALA A 84 0.03 5.22 10.70
CA ALA A 84 -0.88 6.27 11.10
C ALA A 84 -0.06 7.37 11.78
N ALA A 85 -0.69 8.50 12.06
CA ALA A 85 0.02 9.62 12.70
C ALA A 85 0.67 9.23 14.02
N GLU A 86 -0.03 8.44 14.84
CA GLU A 86 0.54 8.00 16.11
C GLU A 86 1.72 7.04 15.94
N ASP A 87 1.74 6.27 14.88
CA ASP A 87 2.87 5.38 14.59
C ASP A 87 4.11 6.19 14.24
N LEU A 88 3.92 7.24 13.45
CA LEU A 88 5.00 8.14 13.10
C LEU A 88 5.54 8.82 14.35
N GLN A 89 4.66 9.28 15.23
CA GLN A 89 5.05 9.91 16.48
C GLN A 89 5.93 8.97 17.33
N LYS A 90 5.56 7.70 17.39
CA LYS A 90 6.33 6.72 18.14
C LYS A 90 7.68 6.45 17.51
N GLY A 91 7.79 6.59 16.21
CA GLY A 91 9.04 6.33 15.50
C GLY A 91 10.03 7.48 15.53
N LEU A 92 9.55 8.71 15.77
CA LEU A 92 10.41 9.89 15.73
C LEU A 92 11.59 9.86 16.71
N PRO A 93 11.45 9.38 17.93
CA PRO A 93 12.61 9.30 18.84
C PRO A 93 13.76 8.48 18.26
N GLY A 94 13.45 7.41 17.54
CA GLY A 94 14.47 6.59 16.88
C GLY A 94 15.22 7.34 15.79
N VAL A 95 14.55 8.28 15.14
CA VAL A 95 15.14 9.09 14.09
C VAL A 95 16.25 9.98 14.64
N GLN A 96 16.13 10.43 15.89
CA GLN A 96 17.15 11.24 16.51
C GLN A 96 18.51 10.52 16.55
N GLY A 97 18.51 9.23 16.87
CA GLY A 97 19.72 8.45 16.85
C GLY A 97 20.32 8.30 15.45
N ILE A 98 19.46 8.22 14.47
CA ILE A 98 19.88 8.13 13.06
C ILE A 98 20.51 9.45 12.62
N ILE A 99 19.93 10.56 13.00
CA ILE A 99 20.47 11.87 12.69
C ILE A 99 21.87 12.02 13.28
N GLN A 100 22.05 11.56 14.51
CA GLN A 100 23.37 11.63 15.15
C GLN A 100 24.41 10.82 14.43
N ARG A 101 24.03 9.64 13.92
CA ARG A 101 24.98 8.77 13.23
C ARG A 101 25.26 9.16 11.80
N TYR A 102 24.25 9.59 11.07
CA TYR A 102 24.35 9.83 9.63
C TYR A 102 24.21 11.28 9.22
N GLY A 103 23.45 12.08 9.96
CA GLY A 103 23.22 13.48 9.65
C GLY A 103 24.50 14.28 9.73
N ARG A 104 25.41 13.93 10.61
CA ARG A 104 26.68 14.58 10.74
C ARG A 104 27.56 14.39 9.50
N GLN A 105 27.53 13.19 8.95
CA GLN A 105 28.26 12.91 7.72
C GLN A 105 27.67 13.70 6.57
N SER A 106 26.37 13.76 6.51
CA SER A 106 25.72 14.53 5.48
C SER A 106 26.08 15.97 5.55
N SER A 107 26.12 16.53 6.74
CA SER A 107 26.49 17.91 6.92
C SER A 107 27.90 18.19 6.48
N LEU A 108 28.78 17.29 6.77
CA LEU A 108 30.16 17.44 6.35
C LEU A 108 30.32 17.34 4.86
N ALA A 109 29.56 16.48 4.26
CA ALA A 109 29.64 16.29 2.83
C ALA A 109 29.17 17.48 2.08
N GLN A 110 28.31 18.22 2.73
CA GLN A 110 27.74 19.23 2.00
C GLN A 110 28.53 20.33 1.80
N HIS A 111 29.15 20.46 2.12
CA HIS A 111 29.67 21.53 1.82
C HIS A 111 29.45 21.88 0.61
N PRO A 112 28.97 22.11 0.26
CA PRO A 112 28.38 22.66 -0.60
C PRO A 112 27.70 22.22 -1.62
N CYS A 113 27.43 22.08 -1.94
CA CYS A 113 26.81 21.77 -2.91
C CYS A 113 25.68 21.47 -3.03
N ASN A 114 25.45 21.41 -2.61
CA ASN A 114 24.55 21.15 -2.86
C ASN A 114 23.83 21.09 -3.05
N THR A 115 23.49 21.14 -3.07
CA THR A 115 22.58 21.08 -3.36
C THR A 115 21.94 20.73 -3.48
N ARG A 116 21.65 20.70 -3.49
CA ARG A 116 20.83 20.32 -3.70
C ARG A 116 20.13 19.95 -3.91
N SER A 117 20.10 19.98 -3.96
CA SER A 117 19.34 19.64 -4.25
C SER A 117 18.75 18.96 -4.30
N ILE A 118 18.72 18.70 -4.30
CA ILE A 118 18.06 18.12 -4.37
C ILE A 118 17.23 17.82 -4.03
N SER A 119 17.07 17.78 -3.84
CA SER A 119 16.38 17.55 -3.60
C SER A 119 15.75 17.28 -3.49
N SER A 120 15.74 17.17 -3.44
CA SER A 120 15.26 16.95 -3.45
C SER A 120 14.86 16.81 -3.42
#